data_a3b352367cc9f28db26a333602cf2e3b
#
_entry.id   a3b352367cc9f28db26a333602cf2e3b
#
_cell.length_a   1.000
_cell.length_b   1.000
_cell.length_c   1.000
_cell.angle_alpha   90.00
_cell.angle_beta   90.00
_cell.angle_gamma   90.00
#
_symmetry.space_group_name_H-M   'P 1'
#
loop_
_entity.id
_entity.type
_entity.pdbx_description
1 polymer ?
#
loop_
_entity_poly.entity_id
_entity_poly.type
_entity_poly.pdbx_seq_one_letter_code
_entity_poly.pdbx_strand_id
1 'polypeptide(L)'
;MITGLIYDRTAEDVAFARRIAERIRAGEELTAAESAAWDAGCKGCYNAADLNRVQDAATELADKLTLYGYYDAVPAPHGDWVAMDVPTQADWIAYTGMAHTNRRCFYVFPDTPPLPEIGAPLDYVGANAIERTIYDQSVLLDRLIEAFRKSGTFAAGEEYDL
;
A
#
# COMPACT_ATOMS: atom_id res chain seq x y z
N MET A 1 2.45 -7.37 11.01
CA MET A 1 2.29 -5.97 10.53
C MET A 1 3.18 -5.76 9.32
N ILE A 2 2.62 -5.29 8.23
CA ILE A 2 3.36 -4.97 7.00
C ILE A 2 4.13 -3.66 7.21
N THR A 3 5.37 -3.59 6.76
CA THR A 3 6.27 -2.44 6.95
C THR A 3 6.77 -1.90 5.61
N GLY A 4 7.46 -0.76 5.63
CA GLY A 4 8.05 -0.17 4.43
C GLY A 4 7.08 0.64 3.55
N LEU A 5 5.81 0.76 3.94
CA LEU A 5 4.82 1.56 3.23
C LEU A 5 5.05 3.06 3.46
N ILE A 6 4.78 3.88 2.44
CA ILE A 6 4.94 5.33 2.46
C ILE A 6 3.57 5.97 2.28
N TYR A 7 2.98 6.44 3.35
CA TYR A 7 1.63 7.06 3.34
C TYR A 7 1.63 8.49 3.91
N ASP A 8 2.79 9.14 3.86
CA ASP A 8 3.03 10.50 4.37
C ASP A 8 3.65 11.41 3.29
N ARG A 9 3.42 11.12 2.01
CA ARG A 9 3.83 12.01 0.91
C ARG A 9 3.10 13.33 1.02
N THR A 10 3.81 14.42 0.73
CA THR A 10 3.29 15.78 0.77
C THR A 10 3.34 16.45 -0.61
N ALA A 11 2.66 17.58 -0.74
CA ALA A 11 2.74 18.40 -1.95
C ALA A 11 4.18 18.93 -2.19
N GLU A 12 4.93 19.18 -1.11
CA GLU A 12 6.32 19.59 -1.17
C GLU A 12 7.22 18.49 -1.72
N ASP A 13 7.00 17.23 -1.30
CA ASP A 13 7.72 16.08 -1.85
C ASP A 13 7.49 15.97 -3.36
N VAL A 14 6.25 16.12 -3.82
CA VAL A 14 5.89 16.09 -5.25
C VAL A 14 6.52 17.25 -6.01
N ALA A 15 6.48 18.47 -5.45
CA ALA A 15 7.09 19.64 -6.05
C ALA A 15 8.62 19.50 -6.17
N PHE A 16 9.25 18.90 -5.15
CA PHE A 16 10.68 18.61 -5.17
C PHE A 16 11.03 17.60 -6.27
N ALA A 17 10.30 16.48 -6.35
CA ALA A 17 10.51 15.47 -7.38
C ALA A 17 10.33 16.03 -8.81
N ARG A 18 9.28 16.85 -9.01
CA ARG A 18 9.01 17.51 -10.30
C ARG A 18 10.15 18.44 -10.69
N ARG A 19 10.65 19.26 -9.77
CA ARG A 19 11.79 20.16 -10.02
C ARG A 19 13.05 19.39 -10.46
N ILE A 20 13.37 18.28 -9.79
CA ILE A 20 14.50 17.44 -10.19
C ILE A 20 14.29 16.90 -11.61
N ALA A 21 13.11 16.36 -11.91
CA ALA A 21 12.79 15.82 -13.22
C ALA A 21 12.86 16.89 -14.33
N GLU A 22 12.48 18.14 -14.05
CA GLU A 22 12.57 19.27 -14.97
C GLU A 22 14.03 19.64 -15.24
N ARG A 23 14.88 19.68 -14.21
CA ARG A 23 16.31 19.94 -14.37
C ARG A 23 17.02 18.87 -15.19
N ILE A 24 16.71 17.59 -14.94
CA ILE A 24 17.23 16.46 -15.72
C ILE A 24 16.85 16.61 -17.21
N ARG A 25 15.57 16.95 -17.50
CA ARG A 25 15.13 17.16 -18.89
C ARG A 25 15.79 18.36 -19.57
N ALA A 26 16.13 19.39 -18.80
CA ALA A 26 16.85 20.55 -19.27
C ALA A 26 18.36 20.30 -19.47
N GLY A 27 18.88 19.12 -19.07
CA GLY A 27 20.32 18.81 -19.11
C GLY A 27 21.11 19.56 -18.05
N GLU A 28 20.48 20.02 -16.98
CA GLU A 28 21.14 20.72 -15.89
C GLU A 28 21.77 19.72 -14.90
N GLU A 29 22.92 20.09 -14.35
CA GLU A 29 23.57 19.32 -13.29
C GLU A 29 22.75 19.41 -11.99
N LEU A 30 22.49 18.25 -11.38
CA LEU A 30 21.90 18.16 -10.06
C LEU A 30 22.96 18.44 -8.98
N THR A 31 22.51 19.01 -7.88
CA THR A 31 23.34 19.00 -6.65
C THR A 31 23.54 17.59 -6.12
N ALA A 32 24.56 17.36 -5.32
CA ALA A 32 24.80 16.04 -4.72
C ALA A 32 23.58 15.54 -3.90
N ALA A 33 22.88 16.44 -3.20
CA ALA A 33 21.68 16.12 -2.44
C ALA A 33 20.49 15.73 -3.34
N GLU A 34 20.31 16.44 -4.46
CA GLU A 34 19.25 16.14 -5.43
C GLU A 34 19.51 14.80 -6.15
N SER A 35 20.79 14.55 -6.54
CA SER A 35 21.18 13.27 -7.13
C SER A 35 20.93 12.11 -6.18
N ALA A 36 21.38 12.23 -4.94
CA ALA A 36 21.15 11.20 -3.92
C ALA A 36 19.64 10.95 -3.67
N ALA A 37 18.84 12.00 -3.63
CA ALA A 37 17.38 11.86 -3.46
C ALA A 37 16.72 11.18 -4.66
N TRP A 38 17.16 11.50 -5.89
CA TRP A 38 16.67 10.89 -7.12
C TRP A 38 17.04 9.40 -7.19
N ASP A 39 18.28 9.07 -6.88
CA ASP A 39 18.79 7.70 -6.87
C ASP A 39 18.10 6.84 -5.79
N ALA A 40 17.71 7.45 -4.68
CA ALA A 40 16.93 6.81 -3.62
C ALA A 40 15.43 6.64 -3.97
N GLY A 41 14.99 7.07 -5.16
CA GLY A 41 13.60 6.92 -5.62
C GLY A 41 12.68 8.10 -5.31
N CYS A 42 13.19 9.20 -4.78
CA CYS A 42 12.50 10.48 -4.57
C CYS A 42 11.05 10.34 -4.04
N LYS A 43 10.83 10.49 -2.75
CA LYS A 43 9.55 10.24 -2.04
C LYS A 43 8.29 10.81 -2.76
N GLY A 44 8.42 11.92 -3.47
CA GLY A 44 7.34 12.55 -4.26
C GLY A 44 7.05 11.89 -5.61
N CYS A 45 7.87 10.92 -6.03
CA CYS A 45 7.60 10.09 -7.20
C CYS A 45 6.72 8.90 -6.82
N TYR A 46 6.04 8.32 -7.81
CA TYR A 46 5.42 7.00 -7.70
C TYR A 46 5.93 6.19 -8.88
N ASN A 47 6.96 5.42 -8.66
CA ASN A 47 7.73 4.72 -9.69
C ASN A 47 7.52 3.20 -9.61
N ALA A 48 8.22 2.45 -10.48
CA ALA A 48 8.14 1.00 -10.53
C ALA A 48 8.45 0.34 -9.17
N ALA A 49 9.43 0.84 -8.43
CA ALA A 49 9.76 0.31 -7.11
C ALA A 49 8.63 0.55 -6.09
N ASP A 50 7.96 1.71 -6.16
CA ASP A 50 6.77 1.99 -5.33
C ASP A 50 5.62 1.05 -5.67
N LEU A 51 5.33 0.88 -6.97
CA LEU A 51 4.30 -0.06 -7.44
C LEU A 51 4.57 -1.48 -6.95
N ASN A 52 5.79 -2.00 -7.13
CA ASN A 52 6.16 -3.33 -6.67
C ASN A 52 6.02 -3.47 -5.16
N ARG A 53 6.57 -2.53 -4.38
CA ARG A 53 6.48 -2.53 -2.93
C ARG A 53 5.03 -2.59 -2.42
N VAL A 54 4.14 -1.78 -3.01
CA VAL A 54 2.74 -1.74 -2.59
C VAL A 54 1.99 -3.00 -3.02
N GLN A 55 2.30 -3.53 -4.20
CA GLN A 55 1.68 -4.75 -4.69
C GLN A 55 2.13 -5.99 -3.91
N ASP A 56 3.42 -6.05 -3.53
CA ASP A 56 3.93 -7.10 -2.64
C ASP A 56 3.21 -7.04 -1.27
N ALA A 57 3.09 -5.84 -0.71
CA ALA A 57 2.38 -5.61 0.54
C ALA A 57 0.89 -6.00 0.46
N ALA A 58 0.22 -5.67 -0.65
CA ALA A 58 -1.18 -6.02 -0.88
C ALA A 58 -1.37 -7.54 -1.03
N THR A 59 -0.43 -8.22 -1.71
CA THR A 59 -0.44 -9.67 -1.85
C THR A 59 -0.22 -10.35 -0.50
N GLU A 60 0.77 -9.90 0.27
CA GLU A 60 1.00 -10.42 1.64
C GLU A 60 -0.24 -10.23 2.54
N LEU A 61 -0.92 -9.09 2.42
CA LEU A 61 -2.16 -8.84 3.17
C LEU A 61 -3.28 -9.79 2.72
N ALA A 62 -3.48 -9.97 1.42
CA ALA A 62 -4.51 -10.86 0.88
C ALA A 62 -4.29 -12.32 1.29
N ASP A 63 -3.04 -12.78 1.26
CA ASP A 63 -2.67 -14.14 1.71
C ASP A 63 -2.98 -14.33 3.20
N LYS A 64 -2.63 -13.35 4.04
CA LYS A 64 -2.94 -13.38 5.47
C LYS A 64 -4.45 -13.34 5.71
N LEU A 65 -5.19 -12.48 5.02
CA LEU A 65 -6.65 -12.40 5.13
C LEU A 65 -7.29 -13.75 4.77
N THR A 66 -6.88 -14.34 3.66
CA THR A 66 -7.36 -15.65 3.21
C THR A 66 -7.07 -16.75 4.24
N LEU A 67 -5.87 -16.75 4.84
CA LEU A 67 -5.50 -17.71 5.89
C LEU A 67 -6.46 -17.63 7.09
N TYR A 68 -7.01 -16.48 7.39
CA TYR A 68 -7.95 -16.25 8.50
C TYR A 68 -9.43 -16.22 8.06
N GLY A 69 -9.76 -16.71 6.85
CA GLY A 69 -11.13 -16.92 6.40
C GLY A 69 -11.76 -15.77 5.61
N TYR A 70 -11.01 -14.75 5.25
CA TYR A 70 -11.46 -13.63 4.42
C TYR A 70 -11.15 -13.91 2.94
N TYR A 71 -11.89 -14.84 2.34
CA TYR A 71 -11.61 -15.40 1.00
C TYR A 71 -11.87 -14.47 -0.17
N ASP A 72 -12.52 -13.33 0.05
CA ASP A 72 -12.75 -12.30 -1.00
C ASP A 72 -11.52 -11.39 -1.22
N ALA A 73 -10.49 -11.50 -0.39
CA ALA A 73 -9.25 -10.75 -0.57
C ALA A 73 -8.53 -11.22 -1.84
N VAL A 74 -8.02 -10.25 -2.61
CA VAL A 74 -7.36 -10.52 -3.89
C VAL A 74 -5.89 -10.08 -3.85
N PRO A 75 -4.98 -10.89 -4.40
CA PRO A 75 -3.57 -10.50 -4.55
C PRO A 75 -3.43 -9.36 -5.56
N ALA A 76 -2.24 -8.78 -5.61
CA ALA A 76 -1.93 -7.76 -6.59
C ALA A 76 -1.99 -8.32 -8.03
N PRO A 77 -2.48 -7.52 -8.99
CA PRO A 77 -2.62 -7.96 -10.38
C PRO A 77 -1.29 -8.07 -11.12
N HIS A 78 -0.25 -7.41 -10.64
CA HIS A 78 1.07 -7.31 -11.24
C HIS A 78 2.10 -7.14 -10.11
N GLY A 79 3.37 -7.41 -10.29
CA GLY A 79 4.35 -7.31 -9.20
C GLY A 79 5.79 -7.26 -9.68
N ASP A 80 6.02 -7.06 -10.98
CA ASP A 80 7.34 -7.12 -11.63
C ASP A 80 7.62 -5.89 -12.52
N TRP A 81 7.13 -4.73 -12.10
CA TRP A 81 7.37 -3.46 -12.79
C TRP A 81 8.86 -3.13 -12.87
N VAL A 82 9.31 -2.69 -14.04
CA VAL A 82 10.66 -2.18 -14.26
C VAL A 82 10.63 -0.70 -14.65
N ALA A 83 11.78 -0.02 -14.54
CA ALA A 83 11.86 1.44 -14.68
C ALA A 83 11.36 2.01 -16.02
N MET A 84 11.24 1.18 -17.06
CA MET A 84 10.75 1.60 -18.39
C MET A 84 9.28 1.28 -18.61
N ASP A 85 8.64 0.59 -17.67
CA ASP A 85 7.22 0.28 -17.79
C ASP A 85 6.37 1.53 -17.54
N VAL A 86 5.33 1.66 -18.35
CA VAL A 86 4.33 2.71 -18.20
C VAL A 86 2.99 2.03 -17.95
N PRO A 87 2.42 2.16 -16.74
CA PRO A 87 1.12 1.60 -16.43
C PRO A 87 0.05 2.09 -17.40
N THR A 88 -0.71 1.15 -17.96
CA THR A 88 -1.87 1.46 -18.80
C THR A 88 -3.09 1.82 -17.96
N GLN A 89 -4.15 2.31 -18.61
CA GLN A 89 -5.43 2.53 -17.94
C GLN A 89 -6.01 1.25 -17.33
N ALA A 90 -5.78 0.10 -17.99
CA ALA A 90 -6.22 -1.19 -17.46
C ALA A 90 -5.46 -1.58 -16.18
N ASP A 91 -4.17 -1.28 -16.11
CA ASP A 91 -3.35 -1.52 -14.92
C ASP A 91 -3.83 -0.66 -13.76
N TRP A 92 -4.15 0.61 -13.98
CA TRP A 92 -4.71 1.49 -12.94
C TRP A 92 -6.09 1.03 -12.46
N ILE A 93 -6.95 0.55 -13.35
CA ILE A 93 -8.26 -0.03 -12.99
C ILE A 93 -8.04 -1.28 -12.12
N ALA A 94 -7.14 -2.17 -12.53
CA ALA A 94 -6.86 -3.39 -11.77
C ALA A 94 -6.24 -3.08 -10.40
N TYR A 95 -5.26 -2.17 -10.35
CA TYR A 95 -4.58 -1.77 -9.12
C TYR A 95 -5.52 -1.09 -8.10
N THR A 96 -6.27 -0.08 -8.52
CA THR A 96 -7.22 0.60 -7.63
C THR A 96 -8.41 -0.31 -7.28
N GLY A 97 -8.85 -1.14 -8.22
CA GLY A 97 -9.90 -2.15 -8.00
C GLY A 97 -9.50 -3.18 -6.92
N MET A 98 -8.27 -3.67 -6.95
CA MET A 98 -7.70 -4.53 -5.90
C MET A 98 -7.76 -3.84 -4.54
N ALA A 99 -7.32 -2.57 -4.44
CA ALA A 99 -7.36 -1.82 -3.18
C ALA A 99 -8.78 -1.69 -2.63
N HIS A 100 -9.78 -1.40 -3.48
CA HIS A 100 -11.19 -1.34 -3.09
C HIS A 100 -11.73 -2.71 -2.65
N THR A 101 -11.37 -3.78 -3.32
CA THR A 101 -11.79 -5.13 -2.97
C THR A 101 -11.23 -5.50 -1.60
N ASN A 102 -9.93 -5.35 -1.38
CA ASN A 102 -9.30 -5.69 -0.11
C ASN A 102 -9.81 -4.82 1.05
N ARG A 103 -10.07 -3.51 0.80
CA ARG A 103 -10.68 -2.65 1.82
C ARG A 103 -12.06 -3.13 2.27
N ARG A 104 -12.87 -3.72 1.38
CA ARG A 104 -14.19 -4.27 1.72
C ARG A 104 -14.13 -5.62 2.42
N CYS A 105 -13.07 -6.38 2.22
CA CYS A 105 -12.91 -7.71 2.85
C CYS A 105 -12.67 -7.63 4.34
N PHE A 106 -12.07 -6.55 4.83
CA PHE A 106 -11.68 -6.43 6.23
C PHE A 106 -11.85 -4.99 6.74
N TYR A 107 -11.81 -4.83 8.07
CA TYR A 107 -11.97 -3.56 8.73
C TYR A 107 -10.78 -2.61 8.51
N VAL A 108 -11.05 -1.31 8.58
CA VAL A 108 -10.06 -0.24 8.65
C VAL A 108 -10.37 0.66 9.84
N PHE A 109 -9.42 1.48 10.26
CA PHE A 109 -9.68 2.48 11.31
C PHE A 109 -10.63 3.58 10.80
N PRO A 110 -11.37 4.25 11.70
CA PRO A 110 -12.30 5.32 11.31
C PRO A 110 -11.62 6.50 10.61
N ASP A 111 -10.34 6.74 10.90
CA ASP A 111 -9.50 7.80 10.31
C ASP A 111 -8.72 7.35 9.06
N THR A 112 -8.87 6.09 8.64
CA THR A 112 -8.29 5.62 7.37
C THR A 112 -8.90 6.39 6.20
N PRO A 113 -8.10 7.09 5.38
CA PRO A 113 -8.62 7.93 4.31
C PRO A 113 -9.38 7.13 3.26
N PRO A 114 -10.33 7.77 2.53
CA PRO A 114 -11.03 7.12 1.41
C PRO A 114 -10.04 6.81 0.29
N LEU A 115 -10.27 5.69 -0.40
CA LEU A 115 -9.50 5.33 -1.58
C LEU A 115 -9.86 6.23 -2.78
N PRO A 116 -8.91 6.45 -3.72
CA PRO A 116 -9.22 7.10 -5.00
C PRO A 116 -10.25 6.29 -5.79
N GLU A 117 -10.98 6.94 -6.69
CA GLU A 117 -11.92 6.25 -7.58
C GLU A 117 -11.18 5.22 -8.46
N ILE A 118 -11.89 4.11 -8.79
CA ILE A 118 -11.30 3.04 -9.61
C ILE A 118 -10.93 3.60 -11.00
N GLY A 119 -9.67 3.43 -11.37
CA GLY A 119 -9.13 3.89 -12.64
C GLY A 119 -8.88 5.40 -12.74
N ALA A 120 -9.09 6.16 -11.68
CA ALA A 120 -8.68 7.57 -11.64
C ALA A 120 -7.15 7.71 -11.71
N PRO A 121 -6.65 8.82 -12.26
CA PRO A 121 -5.23 9.13 -12.19
C PRO A 121 -4.76 9.16 -10.72
N LEU A 122 -3.69 8.45 -10.43
CA LEU A 122 -3.16 8.37 -9.07
C LEU A 122 -2.32 9.61 -8.76
N ASP A 123 -2.74 10.39 -7.79
CA ASP A 123 -1.94 11.44 -7.16
C ASP A 123 -1.33 10.96 -5.84
N TYR A 124 -0.56 11.81 -5.18
CA TYR A 124 0.07 11.46 -3.91
C TYR A 124 -0.94 11.21 -2.77
N VAL A 125 -2.11 11.84 -2.82
CA VAL A 125 -3.18 11.64 -1.83
C VAL A 125 -3.78 10.25 -1.98
N GLY A 126 -4.08 9.85 -3.21
CA GLY A 126 -4.55 8.51 -3.54
C GLY A 126 -3.52 7.43 -3.23
N ALA A 127 -2.24 7.67 -3.54
CA ALA A 127 -1.15 6.77 -3.21
C ALA A 127 -1.03 6.57 -1.69
N ASN A 128 -1.03 7.66 -0.92
CA ASN A 128 -1.04 7.60 0.55
C ASN A 128 -2.26 6.84 1.10
N ALA A 129 -3.44 7.04 0.52
CA ALA A 129 -4.67 6.39 0.95
C ALA A 129 -4.62 4.87 0.74
N ILE A 130 -4.08 4.40 -0.39
CA ILE A 130 -3.91 2.98 -0.67
C ILE A 130 -2.93 2.35 0.32
N GLU A 131 -1.75 2.93 0.47
CA GLU A 131 -0.72 2.41 1.37
C GLU A 131 -1.17 2.45 2.84
N ARG A 132 -1.87 3.51 3.25
CA ARG A 132 -2.46 3.62 4.59
C ARG A 132 -3.53 2.55 4.84
N THR A 133 -4.37 2.25 3.85
CA THR A 133 -5.38 1.19 3.96
C THR A 133 -4.74 -0.18 4.20
N ILE A 134 -3.70 -0.53 3.42
CA ILE A 134 -2.96 -1.79 3.59
C ILE A 134 -2.32 -1.87 4.98
N TYR A 135 -1.67 -0.78 5.42
CA TYR A 135 -1.07 -0.70 6.74
C TYR A 135 -2.10 -0.89 7.85
N ASP A 136 -3.19 -0.14 7.82
CA ASP A 136 -4.23 -0.18 8.85
C ASP A 136 -4.89 -1.55 8.95
N GLN A 137 -5.19 -2.18 7.82
CA GLN A 137 -5.73 -3.55 7.79
C GLN A 137 -4.73 -4.56 8.36
N SER A 138 -3.43 -4.43 8.04
CA SER A 138 -2.41 -5.31 8.57
C SER A 138 -2.29 -5.20 10.10
N VAL A 139 -2.36 -3.98 10.63
CA VAL A 139 -2.32 -3.72 12.08
C VAL A 139 -3.55 -4.32 12.77
N LEU A 140 -4.74 -4.10 12.20
CA LEU A 140 -5.98 -4.64 12.78
C LEU A 140 -6.02 -6.16 12.75
N LEU A 141 -5.58 -6.78 11.66
CA LEU A 141 -5.51 -8.24 11.54
C LEU A 141 -4.53 -8.83 12.57
N ASP A 142 -3.35 -8.25 12.73
CA ASP A 142 -2.37 -8.73 13.72
C ASP A 142 -2.92 -8.58 15.15
N ARG A 143 -3.62 -7.48 15.46
CA ARG A 143 -4.29 -7.30 16.76
C ARG A 143 -5.39 -8.34 17.00
N LEU A 144 -6.18 -8.64 15.98
CA LEU A 144 -7.21 -9.66 16.03
C LEU A 144 -6.60 -11.04 16.34
N ILE A 145 -5.55 -11.41 15.60
CA ILE A 145 -4.83 -12.68 15.81
C ILE A 145 -4.26 -12.75 17.23
N GLU A 146 -3.66 -11.67 17.72
CA GLU A 146 -3.11 -11.61 19.07
C GLU A 146 -4.20 -11.72 20.14
N ALA A 147 -5.34 -11.06 19.94
CA ALA A 147 -6.48 -11.14 20.84
C ALA A 147 -7.02 -12.57 20.94
N PHE A 148 -7.16 -13.26 19.80
CA PHE A 148 -7.57 -14.69 19.81
C PHE A 148 -6.59 -15.59 20.52
N ARG A 149 -5.28 -15.39 20.33
CA ARG A 149 -4.25 -16.17 21.03
C ARG A 149 -4.26 -15.94 22.54
N LYS A 150 -4.63 -14.74 23.00
CA LYS A 150 -4.70 -14.38 24.41
C LYS A 150 -6.03 -14.75 25.08
N SER A 151 -7.09 -14.94 24.30
CA SER A 151 -8.42 -15.31 24.86
C SER A 151 -8.48 -16.72 25.47
N GLY A 152 -7.40 -17.49 25.32
CA GLY A 152 -7.28 -18.86 25.81
C GLY A 152 -7.84 -19.90 24.83
N THR A 153 -7.43 -21.12 25.00
CA THR A 153 -8.01 -22.29 24.32
C THR A 153 -9.11 -22.84 25.19
N PHE A 154 -10.34 -22.84 24.70
CA PHE A 154 -11.40 -23.64 25.33
C PHE A 154 -11.15 -25.10 24.98
N ALA A 155 -10.93 -25.94 25.99
CA ALA A 155 -10.95 -27.39 25.80
C ALA A 155 -12.42 -27.80 25.61
N ALA A 156 -12.70 -28.55 24.54
CA ALA A 156 -14.04 -29.10 24.31
C ALA A 156 -14.37 -30.04 25.48
N GLY A 157 -15.34 -29.68 26.33
CA GLY A 157 -15.76 -30.46 27.50
C GLY A 157 -15.43 -29.82 28.86
N GLU A 158 -14.89 -28.60 28.92
CA GLU A 158 -14.88 -27.86 30.19
C GLU A 158 -16.29 -27.37 30.52
N GLU A 159 -16.87 -27.97 31.57
CA GLU A 159 -18.09 -27.46 32.22
C GLU A 159 -17.69 -26.21 33.02
N TYR A 160 -18.36 -25.10 32.74
CA TYR A 160 -18.28 -23.92 33.60
C TYR A 160 -19.23 -24.14 34.77
N ASP A 161 -18.70 -24.37 35.98
CA ASP A 161 -19.45 -24.14 37.21
C ASP A 161 -19.78 -22.64 37.30
N LEU A 162 -21.06 -22.30 37.11
CA LEU A 162 -21.62 -20.96 37.28
C LEU A 162 -21.97 -20.73 38.76
#